data_508303b1dd4e6cca7096247a5b2d1c1e
#
_entry.id   508303b1dd4e6cca7096247a5b2d1c1e
#
_cell.length_a   1.000
_cell.length_b   1.000
_cell.length_c   1.000
_cell.angle_alpha   90.00
_cell.angle_beta   90.00
_cell.angle_gamma   90.00
#
_symmetry.space_group_name_H-M   'P 1'
#
loop_
_entity.id
_entity.type
_entity.pdbx_description
1 polymer ?
#
loop_
_entity_poly.entity_id
_entity_poly.type
_entity_poly.pdbx_seq_one_letter_code
_entity_poly.pdbx_strand_id
1 'polypeptide(L)'
;MSILKTIITKFDHDREREGKNLSIILKANVNAINKKIISIRKFYKIDSKEYQYKLKEKITTVLKDIDHQRLHQEAVLFLQKSDIEEELNRILSHNQEIIQLLNSNEPVGKKLDFMMQELNREANTLGSKSISARISGLAVDIKVLIEQMREQIQNIE
;
A
#
# COMPACT_ATOMS: atom_id res chain seq x y z
N MET A 1 -46.73 18.99 -2.61
CA MET A 1 -45.78 18.47 -3.63
C MET A 1 -44.51 19.32 -3.81
N SER A 2 -44.52 20.61 -3.56
CA SER A 2 -43.36 21.51 -3.73
C SER A 2 -42.23 21.26 -2.70
N ILE A 3 -42.57 21.11 -1.40
CA ILE A 3 -41.56 20.97 -0.33
C ILE A 3 -40.72 19.70 -0.44
N LEU A 4 -41.36 18.56 -0.74
CA LEU A 4 -40.67 17.28 -0.89
C LEU A 4 -39.64 17.32 -2.05
N LYS A 5 -40.05 17.95 -3.18
CA LYS A 5 -39.16 18.11 -4.33
C LYS A 5 -37.95 18.97 -4.00
N THR A 6 -38.15 20.05 -3.25
CA THR A 6 -37.05 20.92 -2.81
C THR A 6 -36.09 20.21 -1.85
N ILE A 7 -36.61 19.37 -0.94
CA ILE A 7 -35.78 18.56 -0.02
C ILE A 7 -34.95 17.55 -0.79
N ILE A 8 -35.54 16.82 -1.74
CA ILE A 8 -34.82 15.84 -2.56
C ILE A 8 -33.72 16.52 -3.37
N THR A 9 -34.01 17.64 -4.05
CA THR A 9 -33.01 18.37 -4.84
C THR A 9 -31.85 18.88 -3.97
N LYS A 10 -32.13 19.35 -2.74
CA LYS A 10 -31.10 19.79 -1.80
C LYS A 10 -30.24 18.61 -1.34
N PHE A 11 -30.86 17.49 -1.03
CA PHE A 11 -30.17 16.26 -0.63
C PHE A 11 -29.24 15.75 -1.74
N ASP A 12 -29.71 15.70 -2.98
CA ASP A 12 -28.89 15.29 -4.13
C ASP A 12 -27.68 16.21 -4.33
N HIS A 13 -27.89 17.53 -4.19
CA HIS A 13 -26.81 18.50 -4.31
C HIS A 13 -25.76 18.35 -3.18
N ASP A 14 -26.21 18.10 -1.93
CA ASP A 14 -25.30 17.87 -0.80
C ASP A 14 -24.51 16.58 -1.00
N ARG A 15 -25.13 15.49 -1.43
CA ARG A 15 -24.44 14.23 -1.76
C ARG A 15 -23.40 14.41 -2.87
N GLU A 16 -23.71 15.17 -3.90
CA GLU A 16 -22.77 15.43 -4.99
C GLU A 16 -21.57 16.23 -4.53
N ARG A 17 -21.79 17.21 -3.65
CA ARG A 17 -20.71 17.99 -3.04
C ARG A 17 -19.81 17.13 -2.15
N GLU A 18 -20.41 16.29 -1.31
CA GLU A 18 -19.67 15.38 -0.41
C GLU A 18 -18.87 14.34 -1.22
N GLY A 19 -19.47 13.75 -2.25
CA GLY A 19 -18.77 12.83 -3.16
C GLY A 19 -17.56 13.47 -3.87
N LYS A 20 -17.68 14.73 -4.30
CA LYS A 20 -16.54 15.48 -4.88
C LYS A 20 -15.42 15.71 -3.86
N ASN A 21 -15.77 16.10 -2.63
CA ASN A 21 -14.79 16.30 -1.56
C ASN A 21 -14.08 14.98 -1.21
N LEU A 22 -14.83 13.89 -1.08
CA LEU A 22 -14.28 12.56 -0.85
C LEU A 22 -13.29 12.18 -1.96
N SER A 23 -13.68 12.36 -3.22
CA SER A 23 -12.81 12.05 -4.37
C SER A 23 -11.47 12.81 -4.29
N ILE A 24 -11.46 14.06 -3.88
CA ILE A 24 -10.26 14.87 -3.71
C ILE A 24 -9.37 14.28 -2.62
N ILE A 25 -9.94 13.93 -1.46
CA ILE A 25 -9.20 13.37 -0.32
C ILE A 25 -8.59 12.02 -0.70
N LEU A 26 -9.39 11.12 -1.30
CA LEU A 26 -8.91 9.80 -1.69
C LEU A 26 -7.80 9.89 -2.75
N LYS A 27 -7.92 10.76 -3.75
CA LYS A 27 -6.86 11.01 -4.74
C LYS A 27 -5.57 11.53 -4.12
N ALA A 28 -5.67 12.41 -3.12
CA ALA A 28 -4.51 12.92 -2.40
C ALA A 28 -3.80 11.79 -1.62
N ASN A 29 -4.54 10.92 -0.93
CA ASN A 29 -4.00 9.78 -0.19
C ASN A 29 -3.36 8.74 -1.13
N VAL A 30 -3.99 8.42 -2.26
CA VAL A 30 -3.41 7.56 -3.30
C VAL A 30 -2.07 8.12 -3.79
N ASN A 31 -1.99 9.42 -4.06
CA ASN A 31 -0.73 10.06 -4.46
C ASN A 31 0.33 10.01 -3.35
N ALA A 32 -0.06 10.16 -2.08
CA ALA A 32 0.85 10.02 -0.96
C ALA A 32 1.40 8.58 -0.84
N ILE A 33 0.55 7.56 -1.02
CA ILE A 33 0.96 6.15 -1.07
C ILE A 33 1.96 5.93 -2.21
N ASN A 34 1.69 6.42 -3.42
CA ASN A 34 2.58 6.28 -4.57
C ASN A 34 3.96 6.88 -4.30
N LYS A 35 4.05 8.04 -3.64
CA LYS A 35 5.33 8.65 -3.24
C LYS A 35 6.10 7.78 -2.24
N LYS A 36 5.41 7.14 -1.29
CA LYS A 36 6.03 6.22 -0.33
C LYS A 36 6.56 4.96 -1.03
N ILE A 37 5.85 4.42 -2.01
CA ILE A 37 6.31 3.29 -2.83
C ILE A 37 7.62 3.63 -3.56
N ILE A 38 7.74 4.81 -4.14
CA ILE A 38 8.98 5.27 -4.77
C ILE A 38 10.13 5.30 -3.76
N SER A 39 9.87 5.79 -2.54
CA SER A 39 10.86 5.82 -1.46
C SER A 39 11.26 4.42 -1.00
N ILE A 40 10.30 3.51 -0.86
CA ILE A 40 10.55 2.10 -0.51
C ILE A 40 11.45 1.45 -1.55
N ARG A 41 11.16 1.58 -2.85
CA ARG A 41 12.00 1.03 -3.92
C ARG A 41 13.45 1.55 -3.86
N LYS A 42 13.61 2.84 -3.58
CA LYS A 42 14.93 3.44 -3.42
C LYS A 42 15.68 2.84 -2.23
N PHE A 43 15.04 2.75 -1.06
CA PHE A 43 15.67 2.20 0.14
C PHE A 43 15.90 0.69 0.03
N TYR A 44 14.99 -0.05 -0.57
CA TYR A 44 15.13 -1.49 -0.76
C TYR A 44 16.39 -1.85 -1.58
N LYS A 45 16.69 -1.09 -2.63
CA LYS A 45 17.92 -1.28 -3.42
C LYS A 45 19.20 -1.05 -2.62
N ILE A 46 19.17 -0.14 -1.65
CA ILE A 46 20.33 0.19 -0.78
C ILE A 46 20.43 -0.86 0.32
N ASP A 47 19.34 -1.08 1.04
CA ASP A 47 19.28 -1.92 2.24
C ASP A 47 19.52 -3.40 1.89
N SER A 48 19.06 -3.88 0.72
CA SER A 48 19.33 -5.25 0.26
C SER A 48 20.80 -5.51 -0.02
N LYS A 49 21.52 -4.55 -0.62
CA LYS A 49 22.97 -4.67 -0.82
C LYS A 49 23.75 -4.69 0.48
N GLU A 50 23.39 -3.80 1.41
CA GLU A 50 24.01 -3.73 2.74
C GLU A 50 23.74 -5.01 3.53
N TYR A 51 22.53 -5.54 3.47
CA TYR A 51 22.18 -6.81 4.10
C TYR A 51 22.97 -7.99 3.53
N GLN A 52 23.07 -8.10 2.19
CA GLN A 52 23.89 -9.11 1.53
C GLN A 52 25.36 -9.03 1.95
N TYR A 53 25.91 -7.83 2.05
CA TYR A 53 27.27 -7.63 2.50
C TYR A 53 27.46 -8.11 3.94
N LYS A 54 26.60 -7.68 4.87
CA LYS A 54 26.65 -8.10 6.30
C LYS A 54 26.45 -9.61 6.46
N LEU A 55 25.58 -10.21 5.65
CA LEU A 55 25.37 -11.65 5.66
C LEU A 55 26.66 -12.36 5.22
N LYS A 56 27.29 -11.89 4.14
CA LYS A 56 28.54 -12.45 3.63
C LYS A 56 29.70 -12.34 4.65
N GLU A 57 29.83 -11.21 5.36
CA GLU A 57 30.82 -11.05 6.43
C GLU A 57 30.58 -12.01 7.61
N LYS A 58 29.34 -12.09 8.11
CA LYS A 58 28.99 -13.03 9.19
C LYS A 58 29.28 -14.47 8.81
N ILE A 59 29.00 -14.84 7.58
CA ILE A 59 29.29 -16.14 7.00
C ILE A 59 30.78 -16.42 7.02
N THR A 60 31.59 -15.48 6.51
CA THR A 60 33.05 -15.65 6.42
C THR A 60 33.72 -15.74 7.81
N THR A 61 33.13 -15.07 8.82
CA THR A 61 33.70 -15.03 10.20
C THR A 61 33.33 -16.27 11.02
N VAL A 62 32.15 -16.86 10.78
CA VAL A 62 31.64 -18.02 11.55
C VAL A 62 32.08 -19.37 10.92
N LEU A 63 32.47 -19.35 9.63
CA LEU A 63 32.61 -20.57 8.85
C LEU A 63 34.03 -20.87 8.42
N LYS A 64 34.84 -21.37 9.37
CA LYS A 64 35.98 -22.20 8.99
C LYS A 64 35.57 -23.65 8.59
N ASP A 65 34.34 -24.08 8.89
CA ASP A 65 33.94 -25.51 8.79
C ASP A 65 32.50 -25.81 8.32
N ILE A 66 31.79 -24.94 7.56
CA ILE A 66 30.41 -25.23 7.13
C ILE A 66 30.25 -25.23 5.59
N ASP A 67 29.40 -26.16 5.12
CA ASP A 67 29.01 -26.40 3.75
C ASP A 67 28.53 -25.12 3.02
N HIS A 68 29.37 -24.60 2.13
CA HIS A 68 29.08 -23.42 1.30
C HIS A 68 27.80 -23.55 0.45
N GLN A 69 27.36 -24.77 0.10
CA GLN A 69 26.15 -25.00 -0.68
C GLN A 69 24.90 -24.72 0.14
N ARG A 70 24.84 -25.19 1.39
CA ARG A 70 23.70 -24.99 2.28
C ARG A 70 23.48 -23.51 2.59
N LEU A 71 24.56 -22.79 2.76
CA LEU A 71 24.56 -21.38 3.03
C LEU A 71 24.09 -20.53 1.85
N HIS A 72 24.53 -20.91 0.64
CA HIS A 72 24.06 -20.26 -0.57
C HIS A 72 22.55 -20.48 -0.77
N GLN A 73 22.03 -21.67 -0.49
CA GLN A 73 20.63 -21.98 -0.53
C GLN A 73 19.81 -21.14 0.47
N GLU A 74 20.26 -20.98 1.70
CA GLU A 74 19.58 -20.14 2.70
C GLU A 74 19.59 -18.67 2.31
N ALA A 75 20.67 -18.15 1.76
CA ALA A 75 20.74 -16.78 1.27
C ALA A 75 19.77 -16.54 0.09
N VAL A 76 19.65 -17.47 -0.85
CA VAL A 76 18.71 -17.38 -1.97
C VAL A 76 17.26 -17.44 -1.47
N LEU A 77 16.94 -18.35 -0.54
CA LEU A 77 15.61 -18.44 0.06
C LEU A 77 15.23 -17.18 0.84
N PHE A 78 16.20 -16.58 1.54
CA PHE A 78 15.98 -15.31 2.25
C PHE A 78 15.68 -14.17 1.27
N LEU A 79 16.45 -14.05 0.18
CA LEU A 79 16.23 -13.04 -0.86
C LEU A 79 14.86 -13.18 -1.53
N GLN A 80 14.43 -14.41 -1.80
CA GLN A 80 13.09 -14.66 -2.33
C GLN A 80 11.98 -14.28 -1.35
N LYS A 81 12.16 -14.59 -0.05
CA LYS A 81 11.19 -14.22 0.99
C LYS A 81 11.13 -12.72 1.26
N SER A 82 12.19 -12.00 1.00
CA SER A 82 12.27 -10.54 1.19
C SER A 82 11.92 -9.73 -0.06
N ASP A 83 11.62 -10.39 -1.19
CA ASP A 83 11.19 -9.68 -2.40
C ASP A 83 9.83 -9.02 -2.15
N ILE A 84 9.80 -7.70 -2.31
CA ILE A 84 8.62 -6.84 -2.08
C ILE A 84 8.06 -6.24 -3.37
N GLU A 85 8.68 -6.51 -4.53
CA GLU A 85 8.27 -5.88 -5.80
C GLU A 85 6.85 -6.28 -6.22
N GLU A 86 6.45 -7.51 -5.94
CA GLU A 86 5.08 -7.96 -6.23
C GLU A 86 4.05 -7.15 -5.45
N GLU A 87 4.24 -6.98 -4.13
CA GLU A 87 3.35 -6.21 -3.27
C GLU A 87 3.29 -4.73 -3.69
N LEU A 88 4.43 -4.14 -4.02
CA LEU A 88 4.48 -2.76 -4.51
C LEU A 88 3.74 -2.58 -5.82
N ASN A 89 3.86 -3.53 -6.76
CA ASN A 89 3.14 -3.49 -8.02
C ASN A 89 1.65 -3.70 -7.84
N ARG A 90 1.22 -4.58 -6.93
CA ARG A 90 -0.19 -4.79 -6.58
C ARG A 90 -0.81 -3.53 -5.96
N ILE A 91 -0.12 -2.89 -5.00
CA ILE A 91 -0.58 -1.62 -4.42
C ILE A 91 -0.75 -0.55 -5.52
N LEU A 92 0.20 -0.44 -6.45
CA LEU A 92 0.08 0.51 -7.57
C LEU A 92 -1.11 0.20 -8.49
N SER A 93 -1.35 -1.07 -8.78
CA SER A 93 -2.50 -1.51 -9.59
C SER A 93 -3.82 -1.16 -8.91
N HIS A 94 -3.96 -1.47 -7.60
CA HIS A 94 -5.14 -1.11 -6.82
C HIS A 94 -5.34 0.41 -6.74
N ASN A 95 -4.26 1.17 -6.59
CA ASN A 95 -4.32 2.64 -6.61
C ASN A 95 -4.85 3.18 -7.95
N GLN A 96 -4.44 2.59 -9.08
CA GLN A 96 -4.96 2.96 -10.40
C GLN A 96 -6.45 2.63 -10.53
N GLU A 97 -6.88 1.47 -10.04
CA GLU A 97 -8.28 1.07 -10.04
C GLU A 97 -9.14 2.01 -9.19
N ILE A 98 -8.67 2.40 -8.00
CA ILE A 98 -9.34 3.40 -7.16
C ILE A 98 -9.54 4.72 -7.93
N ILE A 99 -8.51 5.21 -8.62
CA ILE A 99 -8.61 6.44 -9.43
C ILE A 99 -9.65 6.27 -10.55
N GLN A 100 -9.72 5.11 -11.20
CA GLN A 100 -10.73 4.83 -12.22
C GLN A 100 -12.15 4.81 -11.63
N LEU A 101 -12.35 4.15 -10.49
CA LEU A 101 -13.63 4.14 -9.77
C LEU A 101 -14.07 5.54 -9.38
N LEU A 102 -13.17 6.38 -8.86
CA LEU A 102 -13.45 7.77 -8.48
C LEU A 102 -13.80 8.69 -9.65
N ASN A 103 -13.49 8.29 -10.87
CA ASN A 103 -13.85 9.01 -12.10
C ASN A 103 -15.09 8.43 -12.79
N SER A 104 -15.66 7.34 -12.27
CA SER A 104 -16.91 6.76 -12.81
C SER A 104 -18.15 7.47 -12.27
N ASN A 105 -19.25 7.38 -13.00
CA ASN A 105 -20.55 7.90 -12.58
C ASN A 105 -21.41 6.85 -11.85
N GLU A 106 -20.85 5.67 -11.57
CA GLU A 106 -21.56 4.58 -10.89
C GLU A 106 -21.44 4.68 -9.37
N PRO A 107 -22.35 4.08 -8.59
CA PRO A 107 -22.15 3.89 -7.15
C PRO A 107 -20.94 2.99 -6.90
N VAL A 108 -19.91 3.52 -6.25
CA VAL A 108 -18.60 2.83 -6.11
C VAL A 108 -18.24 2.46 -4.67
N GLY A 109 -19.04 2.83 -3.67
CA GLY A 109 -18.71 2.65 -2.24
C GLY A 109 -18.25 1.24 -1.90
N LYS A 110 -19.03 0.20 -2.26
CA LYS A 110 -18.66 -1.21 -2.02
C LYS A 110 -17.38 -1.65 -2.75
N LYS A 111 -17.17 -1.15 -3.97
CA LYS A 111 -15.95 -1.44 -4.74
C LYS A 111 -14.73 -0.79 -4.09
N LEU A 112 -14.87 0.44 -3.60
CA LEU A 112 -13.81 1.15 -2.88
C LEU A 112 -13.48 0.47 -1.55
N ASP A 113 -14.48 0.03 -0.76
CA ASP A 113 -14.22 -0.70 0.49
C ASP A 113 -13.46 -2.00 0.21
N PHE A 114 -13.81 -2.75 -0.83
CA PHE A 114 -13.05 -3.92 -1.26
C PHE A 114 -11.59 -3.56 -1.61
N MET A 115 -11.36 -2.46 -2.34
CA MET A 115 -10.00 -1.99 -2.65
C MET A 115 -9.21 -1.64 -1.39
N MET A 116 -9.85 -1.08 -0.35
CA MET A 116 -9.17 -0.81 0.92
C MET A 116 -8.73 -2.10 1.62
N GLN A 117 -9.52 -3.16 1.54
CA GLN A 117 -9.16 -4.48 2.10
C GLN A 117 -7.95 -5.07 1.37
N GLU A 118 -7.94 -5.04 0.03
CA GLU A 118 -6.81 -5.54 -0.76
C GLU A 118 -5.54 -4.71 -0.52
N LEU A 119 -5.63 -3.37 -0.51
CA LEU A 119 -4.50 -2.51 -0.17
C LEU A 119 -3.93 -2.82 1.22
N ASN A 120 -4.80 -3.04 2.22
CA ASN A 120 -4.37 -3.39 3.58
C ASN A 120 -3.65 -4.75 3.61
N ARG A 121 -4.14 -5.73 2.86
CA ARG A 121 -3.49 -7.04 2.70
C ARG A 121 -2.08 -6.90 2.14
N GLU A 122 -1.93 -6.17 1.02
CA GLU A 122 -0.63 -5.97 0.38
C GLU A 122 0.32 -5.17 1.29
N ALA A 123 -0.18 -4.14 1.99
CA ALA A 123 0.63 -3.36 2.93
C ALA A 123 1.08 -4.18 4.15
N ASN A 124 0.27 -5.13 4.64
CA ASN A 124 0.66 -6.07 5.68
C ASN A 124 1.77 -7.01 5.21
N THR A 125 1.64 -7.57 4.01
CA THR A 125 2.66 -8.46 3.42
C THR A 125 3.97 -7.69 3.18
N LEU A 126 3.89 -6.47 2.65
CA LEU A 126 5.03 -5.57 2.50
C LEU A 126 5.76 -5.34 3.84
N GLY A 127 5.00 -5.05 4.90
CA GLY A 127 5.55 -4.85 6.25
C GLY A 127 6.25 -6.09 6.78
N SER A 128 5.69 -7.29 6.59
CA SER A 128 6.26 -8.56 7.05
C SER A 128 7.52 -9.00 6.27
N LYS A 129 7.62 -8.61 5.00
CA LYS A 129 8.78 -8.89 4.14
C LYS A 129 9.88 -7.83 4.25
N SER A 130 9.66 -6.75 5.01
CA SER A 130 10.61 -5.64 5.07
C SER A 130 11.93 -6.03 5.74
N ILE A 131 13.04 -5.66 5.11
CA ILE A 131 14.41 -5.99 5.55
C ILE A 131 15.03 -4.89 6.42
N SER A 132 14.37 -3.77 6.61
CA SER A 132 14.86 -2.65 7.41
C SER A 132 13.75 -1.91 8.14
N ALA A 133 14.07 -1.32 9.30
CA ALA A 133 13.15 -0.50 10.08
C ALA A 133 12.59 0.69 9.28
N ARG A 134 13.37 1.20 8.32
CA ARG A 134 12.99 2.30 7.43
C ARG A 134 11.86 1.90 6.48
N ILE A 135 11.96 0.72 5.87
CA ILE A 135 10.91 0.16 5.00
C ILE A 135 9.68 -0.21 5.82
N SER A 136 9.85 -0.84 6.99
CA SER A 136 8.75 -1.12 7.91
C SER A 136 7.98 0.15 8.30
N GLY A 137 8.69 1.24 8.61
CA GLY A 137 8.06 2.52 8.93
C GLY A 137 7.22 3.07 7.78
N LEU A 138 7.73 3.01 6.54
CA LEU A 138 6.97 3.42 5.36
C LEU A 138 5.75 2.52 5.09
N ALA A 139 5.84 1.22 5.35
CA ALA A 139 4.69 0.31 5.24
C ALA A 139 3.62 0.64 6.28
N VAL A 140 4.00 0.98 7.51
CA VAL A 140 3.05 1.46 8.54
C VAL A 140 2.39 2.76 8.11
N ASP A 141 3.14 3.72 7.56
CA ASP A 141 2.59 4.97 7.04
C ASP A 141 1.56 4.73 5.92
N ILE A 142 1.83 3.76 5.02
CA ILE A 142 0.89 3.37 3.97
C ILE A 142 -0.39 2.82 4.61
N LYS A 143 -0.30 1.96 5.63
CA LYS A 143 -1.46 1.43 6.35
C LYS A 143 -2.30 2.53 7.00
N VAL A 144 -1.67 3.54 7.59
CA VAL A 144 -2.38 4.70 8.16
C VAL A 144 -3.18 5.44 7.08
N LEU A 145 -2.59 5.67 5.91
CA LEU A 145 -3.29 6.31 4.79
C LEU A 145 -4.47 5.47 4.28
N ILE A 146 -4.31 4.15 4.21
CA ILE A 146 -5.37 3.22 3.81
C ILE A 146 -6.53 3.27 4.81
N GLU A 147 -6.25 3.26 6.12
CA GLU A 147 -7.29 3.32 7.14
C GLU A 147 -8.03 4.67 7.10
N GLN A 148 -7.32 5.78 6.93
CA GLN A 148 -7.95 7.09 6.72
C GLN A 148 -8.88 7.10 5.50
N MET A 149 -8.47 6.47 4.38
CA MET A 149 -9.33 6.35 3.20
C MET A 149 -10.57 5.51 3.49
N ARG A 150 -10.41 4.39 4.21
CA ARG A 150 -11.49 3.49 4.58
C ARG A 150 -12.53 4.17 5.47
N GLU A 151 -12.09 4.91 6.50
CA GLU A 151 -12.98 5.70 7.37
C GLU A 151 -13.79 6.72 6.56
N GLN A 152 -13.16 7.40 5.61
CA GLN A 152 -13.86 8.35 4.74
C GLN A 152 -14.89 7.70 3.85
N ILE A 153 -14.62 6.51 3.32
CA ILE A 153 -15.57 5.74 2.48
C ILE A 153 -16.77 5.30 3.32
N GLN A 154 -16.54 4.80 4.54
CA GLN A 154 -17.61 4.31 5.42
C GLN A 154 -18.49 5.43 5.99
N ASN A 155 -17.97 6.65 6.13
CA ASN A 155 -18.74 7.79 6.66
C ASN A 155 -19.71 8.42 5.65
N ILE A 156 -19.68 8.00 4.38
CA ILE A 156 -20.53 8.58 3.32
C ILE A 156 -21.65 7.60 2.89
N GLU A 157 -21.63 6.37 3.36
CA GLU A 157 -22.81 5.50 3.27
C GLU A 157 -23.83 5.88 4.34
#